data_4169e9bdf4edce16d90dcf3c31e62829
#
_entry.id   4169e9bdf4edce16d90dcf3c31e62829
#
_cell.length_a   1.000
_cell.length_b   1.000
_cell.length_c   1.000
_cell.angle_alpha   90.00
_cell.angle_beta   90.00
_cell.angle_gamma   90.00
#
_symmetry.space_group_name_H-M   'P 1'
#
loop_
_entity.id
_entity.type
_entity.pdbx_description
1 polymer ?
#
loop_
_entity_poly.entity_id
_entity_poly.type
_entity_poly.pdbx_seq_one_letter_code
_entity_poly.pdbx_strand_id
1 'polypeptide(L)'
;MPDSLVKPSTYSAQGVIMSIASIVDFSEASTAAEHYRPAPEKVFKGDPAQTIYNHYNSPCGQMSAGVWNGEPGQWQVNYTEHEYCEIAQGVSVLRDEEGNAKTLRAGDRFVIPAGFKGTWEVLETCRKIYVVFEATEHT
;
A
#
# COMPACT_ATOMS: atom_id res chain seq x y z
N MET A 1 -10.55 12.77 -4.69
CA MET A 1 -9.74 12.74 -5.92
C MET A 1 -10.38 13.65 -6.97
N PRO A 2 -9.61 14.56 -7.53
CA PRO A 2 -10.15 15.43 -8.57
C PRO A 2 -10.53 14.64 -9.81
N ASP A 3 -11.62 15.06 -10.45
CA ASP A 3 -12.06 14.40 -11.67
C ASP A 3 -11.01 14.43 -12.76
N SER A 4 -10.13 15.43 -12.73
CA SER A 4 -9.12 15.56 -13.76
C SER A 4 -8.11 14.43 -13.75
N LEU A 5 -8.00 13.71 -12.64
CA LEU A 5 -7.09 12.57 -12.55
C LEU A 5 -7.68 11.31 -13.17
N VAL A 6 -8.97 11.30 -13.36
CA VAL A 6 -9.66 10.20 -13.98
C VAL A 6 -9.99 10.60 -15.41
N LYS A 7 -9.79 9.70 -16.34
CA LYS A 7 -10.11 9.96 -17.72
C LYS A 7 -11.42 9.26 -18.06
N PRO A 8 -12.55 9.80 -17.61
CA PRO A 8 -13.82 9.10 -17.75
C PRO A 8 -14.13 8.77 -19.20
N SER A 9 -13.74 9.68 -20.10
CA SER A 9 -14.01 9.47 -21.50
C SER A 9 -13.31 8.23 -22.04
N THR A 10 -12.14 7.88 -21.46
CA THR A 10 -11.42 6.70 -21.90
C THR A 10 -12.22 5.44 -21.60
N TYR A 11 -12.78 5.37 -20.38
CA TYR A 11 -13.56 4.21 -20.00
C TYR A 11 -14.90 4.19 -20.69
N SER A 12 -15.50 5.37 -20.84
CA SER A 12 -16.78 5.46 -21.53
C SER A 12 -16.64 5.04 -22.98
N ALA A 13 -15.51 5.38 -23.61
CA ALA A 13 -15.28 5.04 -25.00
C ALA A 13 -15.27 3.52 -25.21
N GLN A 14 -15.02 2.76 -24.16
CA GLN A 14 -15.05 1.31 -24.24
C GLN A 14 -16.40 0.72 -23.89
N GLY A 15 -17.41 1.58 -23.73
CA GLY A 15 -18.75 1.13 -23.45
C GLY A 15 -19.03 0.79 -22.01
N VAL A 16 -18.13 1.14 -21.10
CA VAL A 16 -18.30 0.86 -19.68
C VAL A 16 -19.07 2.00 -19.03
N ILE A 17 -20.18 1.65 -18.37
CA ILE A 17 -20.99 2.61 -17.64
C ILE A 17 -20.74 2.40 -16.16
N MET A 18 -20.28 3.46 -15.48
CA MET A 18 -20.05 3.39 -14.05
C MET A 18 -21.35 3.54 -13.30
N SER A 19 -21.50 2.75 -12.25
CA SER A 19 -22.70 2.73 -11.43
C SER A 19 -22.29 2.42 -9.99
N ILE A 20 -23.27 2.31 -9.11
CA ILE A 20 -22.99 1.90 -7.73
C ILE A 20 -22.27 0.55 -7.71
N ALA A 21 -22.59 -0.35 -8.63
CA ALA A 21 -21.94 -1.65 -8.69
C ALA A 21 -20.46 -1.55 -9.08
N SER A 22 -20.02 -0.41 -9.59
CA SER A 22 -18.62 -0.20 -9.95
C SER A 22 -17.77 0.21 -8.75
N ILE A 23 -18.38 0.58 -7.63
CA ILE A 23 -17.66 0.93 -6.42
C ILE A 23 -17.07 -0.34 -5.82
N VAL A 24 -15.78 -0.27 -5.46
CA VAL A 24 -15.10 -1.39 -4.82
C VAL A 24 -15.16 -1.17 -3.32
N ASP A 25 -15.95 -1.99 -2.64
CA ASP A 25 -16.10 -1.93 -1.19
C ASP A 25 -15.21 -2.99 -0.57
N PHE A 26 -14.20 -2.57 0.21
CA PHE A 26 -13.22 -3.50 0.75
C PHE A 26 -13.84 -4.55 1.65
N SER A 27 -14.93 -4.21 2.33
CA SER A 27 -15.58 -5.17 3.24
C SER A 27 -16.40 -6.20 2.50
N GLU A 28 -16.74 -5.96 1.24
CA GLU A 28 -17.55 -6.87 0.44
C GLU A 28 -16.75 -7.56 -0.65
N ALA A 29 -15.51 -7.12 -0.86
CA ALA A 29 -14.68 -7.69 -1.92
C ALA A 29 -14.25 -9.11 -1.57
N SER A 30 -14.22 -9.98 -2.58
CA SER A 30 -13.80 -11.37 -2.39
C SER A 30 -12.40 -11.58 -2.95
N THR A 31 -11.51 -10.64 -2.67
CA THR A 31 -10.14 -10.68 -3.16
C THR A 31 -9.37 -11.80 -2.49
N ALA A 32 -8.63 -12.56 -3.27
CA ALA A 32 -7.76 -13.60 -2.73
C ALA A 32 -6.56 -12.97 -2.04
N ALA A 33 -6.15 -13.55 -0.92
CA ALA A 33 -4.96 -13.11 -0.22
C ALA A 33 -3.71 -13.55 -0.96
N GLU A 34 -2.70 -12.69 -0.97
CA GLU A 34 -1.37 -13.06 -1.43
C GLU A 34 -0.43 -13.03 -0.25
N HIS A 35 0.35 -14.10 -0.09
CA HIS A 35 1.29 -14.24 1.01
C HIS A 35 2.70 -14.14 0.48
N TYR A 36 3.56 -13.39 1.16
CA TYR A 36 4.93 -13.21 0.71
C TYR A 36 5.82 -12.78 1.86
N ARG A 37 7.12 -12.78 1.61
CA ARG A 37 8.13 -12.31 2.54
C ARG A 37 9.11 -11.42 1.79
N PRO A 38 9.77 -10.50 2.49
CA PRO A 38 10.84 -9.75 1.84
C PRO A 38 11.96 -10.70 1.43
N ALA A 39 12.77 -10.29 0.46
CA ALA A 39 13.96 -11.05 0.09
C ALA A 39 14.82 -11.25 1.34
N PRO A 40 15.36 -12.46 1.57
CA PRO A 40 16.09 -12.75 2.81
C PRO A 40 17.22 -11.75 3.10
N GLU A 41 17.89 -11.27 2.08
CA GLU A 41 19.00 -10.34 2.27
C GLU A 41 18.54 -8.97 2.78
N LYS A 42 17.24 -8.68 2.70
CA LYS A 42 16.70 -7.41 3.18
C LYS A 42 16.20 -7.49 4.61
N VAL A 43 16.11 -8.69 5.18
CA VAL A 43 15.54 -8.87 6.51
C VAL A 43 16.61 -8.66 7.57
N PHE A 44 16.32 -7.76 8.53
CA PHE A 44 17.23 -7.49 9.63
C PHE A 44 16.90 -8.29 10.88
N LYS A 45 15.62 -8.59 11.11
CA LYS A 45 15.24 -9.43 12.25
C LYS A 45 13.87 -10.03 12.02
N GLY A 46 13.62 -11.15 12.71
CA GLY A 46 12.31 -11.78 12.73
C GLY A 46 11.98 -12.53 11.46
N ASP A 47 10.72 -12.88 11.34
CA ASP A 47 10.18 -13.54 10.16
C ASP A 47 8.98 -12.72 9.67
N PRO A 48 9.23 -11.61 8.97
CA PRO A 48 8.17 -10.66 8.61
C PRO A 48 7.31 -11.18 7.46
N ALA A 49 6.53 -12.18 7.73
CA ALA A 49 5.56 -12.69 6.78
C ALA A 49 4.50 -11.62 6.52
N GLN A 50 4.10 -11.48 5.29
CA GLN A 50 3.15 -10.44 4.89
C GLN A 50 2.02 -11.05 4.10
N THR A 51 0.86 -10.40 4.19
CA THR A 51 -0.33 -10.79 3.44
C THR A 51 -0.94 -9.54 2.86
N ILE A 52 -1.31 -9.58 1.60
CA ILE A 52 -1.91 -8.43 0.96
C ILE A 52 -3.22 -8.84 0.28
N TYR A 53 -4.22 -7.97 0.42
CA TYR A 53 -5.50 -8.08 -0.28
C TYR A 53 -5.59 -6.86 -1.17
N ASN A 54 -5.13 -7.00 -2.41
CA ASN A 54 -5.14 -5.86 -3.34
C ASN A 54 -6.50 -5.79 -4.00
N HIS A 55 -7.39 -4.98 -3.43
CA HIS A 55 -8.78 -4.93 -3.83
C HIS A 55 -9.02 -4.18 -5.13
N TYR A 56 -8.12 -3.29 -5.50
CA TYR A 56 -8.35 -2.46 -6.67
C TYR A 56 -7.07 -2.11 -7.40
N ASN A 57 -7.10 -2.19 -8.72
CA ASN A 57 -6.08 -1.64 -9.60
C ASN A 57 -6.78 -0.75 -10.61
N SER A 58 -6.24 0.46 -10.81
CA SER A 58 -6.78 1.33 -11.85
C SER A 58 -6.46 0.72 -13.22
N PRO A 59 -7.29 0.97 -14.25
CA PRO A 59 -7.04 0.42 -15.58
C PRO A 59 -5.69 0.81 -16.15
N CYS A 60 -5.18 2.00 -15.83
CA CYS A 60 -3.86 2.43 -16.30
C CYS A 60 -2.72 1.78 -15.51
N GLY A 61 -3.04 1.06 -14.43
CA GLY A 61 -2.03 0.36 -13.64
C GLY A 61 -1.23 1.23 -12.69
N GLN A 62 -1.53 2.52 -12.62
CA GLN A 62 -0.73 3.44 -11.78
C GLN A 62 -1.20 3.51 -10.34
N MET A 63 -2.41 3.09 -10.05
CA MET A 63 -2.98 3.18 -8.72
C MET A 63 -3.48 1.82 -8.26
N SER A 64 -3.19 1.47 -7.03
CA SER A 64 -3.71 0.26 -6.38
C SER A 64 -4.15 0.61 -4.97
N ALA A 65 -5.12 -0.14 -4.46
CA ALA A 65 -5.63 0.09 -3.11
C ALA A 65 -6.06 -1.24 -2.50
N GLY A 66 -5.86 -1.37 -1.21
CA GLY A 66 -6.24 -2.59 -0.52
C GLY A 66 -5.85 -2.58 0.94
N VAL A 67 -5.63 -3.79 1.46
CA VAL A 67 -5.30 -4.01 2.87
C VAL A 67 -4.05 -4.87 2.95
N TRP A 68 -3.14 -4.49 3.83
CA TRP A 68 -1.88 -5.19 4.06
C TRP A 68 -1.78 -5.59 5.52
N ASN A 69 -1.28 -6.80 5.77
CA ASN A 69 -0.99 -7.29 7.11
C ASN A 69 0.46 -7.72 7.17
N GLY A 70 1.13 -7.40 8.30
CA GLY A 70 2.51 -7.79 8.50
C GLY A 70 2.73 -8.38 9.87
N GLU A 71 3.52 -9.46 9.92
CA GLU A 71 3.93 -10.09 11.17
C GLU A 71 5.22 -9.46 11.69
N PRO A 72 5.53 -9.64 12.99
CA PRO A 72 6.72 -9.01 13.57
C PRO A 72 8.00 -9.34 12.82
N GLY A 73 8.82 -8.31 12.66
CA GLY A 73 10.09 -8.39 11.96
C GLY A 73 10.49 -7.05 11.42
N GLN A 74 11.70 -6.95 10.88
CA GLN A 74 12.22 -5.71 10.33
C GLN A 74 12.92 -5.99 9.01
N TRP A 75 12.64 -5.14 8.02
CA TRP A 75 13.25 -5.30 6.70
C TRP A 75 13.46 -3.96 6.03
N GLN A 76 14.35 -3.96 5.04
CA GLN A 76 14.66 -2.79 4.25
C GLN A 76 13.54 -2.50 3.27
N VAL A 77 13.17 -1.23 3.16
CA VAL A 77 12.17 -0.77 2.19
C VAL A 77 12.76 0.30 1.29
N ASN A 78 12.31 0.30 0.05
CA ASN A 78 12.68 1.29 -0.93
C ASN A 78 11.43 1.58 -1.76
N TYR A 79 10.86 2.74 -1.56
CA TYR A 79 9.57 3.08 -2.18
C TYR A 79 9.79 3.73 -3.53
N THR A 80 9.31 3.07 -4.58
CA THR A 80 9.29 3.65 -5.91
C THR A 80 7.96 4.33 -6.19
N GLU A 81 6.98 4.11 -5.33
CA GLU A 81 5.64 4.66 -5.47
C GLU A 81 5.30 5.51 -4.25
N HIS A 82 4.36 6.42 -4.42
CA HIS A 82 3.77 7.13 -3.29
C HIS A 82 2.78 6.22 -2.62
N GLU A 83 2.77 6.18 -1.29
CA GLU A 83 1.84 5.33 -0.59
C GLU A 83 1.11 6.10 0.50
N TYR A 84 -0.23 6.17 0.41
CA TYR A 84 -1.05 6.61 1.51
C TYR A 84 -1.33 5.41 2.40
N CYS A 85 -1.12 5.57 3.70
CA CYS A 85 -1.30 4.50 4.67
C CYS A 85 -2.22 4.94 5.79
N GLU A 86 -3.04 4.00 6.23
CA GLU A 86 -3.87 4.17 7.42
C GLU A 86 -3.68 2.93 8.26
N ILE A 87 -3.08 3.09 9.46
CA ILE A 87 -2.86 1.94 10.34
C ILE A 87 -4.17 1.60 11.02
N ALA A 88 -4.62 0.37 10.83
CA ALA A 88 -5.87 -0.10 11.43
C ALA A 88 -5.63 -0.91 12.69
N GLN A 89 -4.45 -1.53 12.83
CA GLN A 89 -4.17 -2.39 13.96
C GLN A 89 -2.66 -2.56 14.10
N GLY A 90 -2.19 -2.71 15.35
CA GLY A 90 -0.80 -3.05 15.63
C GLY A 90 0.10 -1.86 15.75
N VAL A 91 1.40 -2.13 15.83
CA VAL A 91 2.42 -1.11 16.00
C VAL A 91 3.58 -1.42 15.06
N SER A 92 4.01 -0.41 14.33
CA SER A 92 5.20 -0.49 13.47
C SER A 92 6.09 0.70 13.71
N VAL A 93 7.34 0.60 13.28
CA VAL A 93 8.30 1.71 13.34
C VAL A 93 8.93 1.84 11.96
N LEU A 94 8.85 3.04 11.42
CA LEU A 94 9.47 3.37 10.14
C LEU A 94 10.72 4.19 10.44
N ARG A 95 11.86 3.79 9.87
CA ARG A 95 13.14 4.49 10.10
C ARG A 95 13.73 4.88 8.77
N ASP A 96 14.33 6.08 8.72
CA ASP A 96 15.04 6.52 7.52
C ASP A 96 16.50 6.06 7.58
N GLU A 97 17.27 6.43 6.57
CA GLU A 97 18.67 5.99 6.48
C GLU A 97 19.58 6.70 7.48
N GLU A 98 19.10 7.77 8.10
CA GLU A 98 19.85 8.50 9.11
C GLU A 98 19.51 8.06 10.53
N GLY A 99 18.61 7.07 10.66
CA GLY A 99 18.25 6.55 11.96
C GLY A 99 17.08 7.25 12.62
N ASN A 100 16.49 8.27 12.00
CA ASN A 100 15.29 8.90 12.53
C ASN A 100 14.14 7.92 12.43
N ALA A 101 13.28 7.90 13.44
CA ALA A 101 12.21 6.92 13.53
C ALA A 101 10.87 7.57 13.77
N LYS A 102 9.84 6.92 13.23
CA LYS A 102 8.45 7.30 13.46
C LYS A 102 7.68 6.05 13.85
N THR A 103 7.05 6.10 15.02
CA THR A 103 6.20 4.99 15.46
C THR A 103 4.82 5.16 14.85
N LEU A 104 4.29 4.08 14.33
CA LEU A 104 3.00 4.05 13.63
C LEU A 104 2.06 3.19 14.44
N ARG A 105 0.89 3.75 14.79
CA ARG A 105 -0.10 3.08 15.63
C ARG A 105 -1.47 3.18 14.99
N ALA A 106 -2.38 2.35 15.46
CA ALA A 106 -3.77 2.38 14.97
C ALA A 106 -4.32 3.80 14.99
N GLY A 107 -4.91 4.22 13.89
CA GLY A 107 -5.44 5.55 13.71
C GLY A 107 -4.51 6.52 12.99
N ASP A 108 -3.22 6.20 12.88
CA ASP A 108 -2.29 7.07 12.17
C ASP A 108 -2.52 7.00 10.67
N ARG A 109 -2.47 8.16 10.03
CA ARG A 109 -2.66 8.30 8.59
C ARG A 109 -1.54 9.18 8.05
N PHE A 110 -0.89 8.70 7.00
CA PHE A 110 0.29 9.39 6.49
C PHE A 110 0.57 8.99 5.04
N VAL A 111 1.44 9.74 4.41
CA VAL A 111 1.91 9.43 3.06
C VAL A 111 3.41 9.18 3.12
N ILE A 112 3.84 8.09 2.50
CA ILE A 112 5.25 7.83 2.28
C ILE A 112 5.53 8.21 0.83
N PRO A 113 6.33 9.25 0.59
CA PRO A 113 6.61 9.67 -0.80
C PRO A 113 7.49 8.67 -1.53
N ALA A 114 7.34 8.61 -2.84
CA ALA A 114 8.26 7.86 -3.68
C ALA A 114 9.68 8.37 -3.44
N GLY A 115 10.62 7.44 -3.38
CA GLY A 115 12.02 7.76 -3.11
C GLY A 115 12.43 7.52 -1.67
N PHE A 116 11.49 7.27 -0.77
CA PHE A 116 11.83 6.98 0.62
C PHE A 116 12.59 5.66 0.71
N LYS A 117 13.67 5.67 1.47
CA LYS A 117 14.48 4.48 1.74
C LYS A 117 14.70 4.39 3.23
N GLY A 118 14.61 3.18 3.76
CA GLY A 118 14.79 2.97 5.19
C GLY A 118 14.41 1.57 5.58
N THR A 119 13.82 1.41 6.77
CA THR A 119 13.35 0.11 7.23
C THR A 119 11.95 0.24 7.80
N TRP A 120 11.22 -0.83 7.67
CA TRP A 120 9.91 -0.99 8.32
C TRP A 120 10.07 -2.10 9.34
N GLU A 121 9.68 -1.81 10.58
CA GLU A 121 9.70 -2.82 11.62
C GLU A 121 8.29 -2.99 12.17
N VAL A 122 7.78 -4.23 12.14
CA VAL A 122 6.51 -4.55 12.79
C VAL A 122 6.84 -5.04 14.19
N LEU A 123 6.32 -4.34 15.19
CA LEU A 123 6.49 -4.73 16.60
C LEU A 123 5.33 -5.60 17.05
N GLU A 124 4.11 -5.27 16.64
CA GLU A 124 2.90 -6.05 16.90
C GLU A 124 2.20 -6.21 15.58
N THR A 125 1.69 -7.40 15.30
CA THR A 125 1.02 -7.69 14.03
C THR A 125 0.23 -6.49 13.57
N CYS A 126 0.55 -6.02 12.38
CA CYS A 126 0.10 -4.74 11.90
C CYS A 126 -0.81 -4.91 10.69
N ARG A 127 -1.89 -4.14 10.67
CA ARG A 127 -2.76 -4.06 9.50
C ARG A 127 -2.82 -2.62 9.04
N LYS A 128 -2.64 -2.40 7.74
CA LYS A 128 -2.82 -1.07 7.19
C LYS A 128 -3.70 -1.12 5.96
N ILE A 129 -4.44 -0.04 5.77
CA ILE A 129 -5.15 0.23 4.54
C ILE A 129 -4.22 1.07 3.69
N TYR A 130 -4.06 0.75 2.42
CA TYR A 130 -3.12 1.45 1.58
C TYR A 130 -3.75 1.90 0.28
N VAL A 131 -3.21 2.99 -0.24
CA VAL A 131 -3.41 3.42 -1.62
C VAL A 131 -2.04 3.77 -2.14
N VAL A 132 -1.63 3.13 -3.23
CA VAL A 132 -0.33 3.41 -3.84
C VAL A 132 -0.54 4.00 -5.22
N PHE A 133 0.36 4.89 -5.57
CA PHE A 133 0.37 5.50 -6.88
C PHE A 133 1.80 5.52 -7.39
N GLU A 134 2.01 4.96 -8.56
CA GLU A 134 3.32 4.99 -9.21
C GLU A 134 3.16 5.57 -10.60
N ALA A 135 3.77 6.73 -10.82
CA ALA A 135 3.68 7.36 -12.12
C ALA A 135 4.37 6.50 -13.16
N THR A 136 3.78 6.40 -14.33
CA THR A 136 4.45 5.73 -15.42
C THR A 136 5.60 6.62 -15.88
N GLU A 137 6.67 5.96 -16.30
CA GLU A 137 7.82 6.65 -16.80
C GLU A 137 7.55 7.20 -18.18
N HIS A 138 7.88 8.47 -18.39
CA HIS A 138 7.67 9.04 -19.69
C HIS A 138 8.42 10.33 -19.93
N THR A 139 9.50 10.45 -19.39
CA THR A 139 10.22 11.67 -19.72
C THR A 139 11.36 11.46 -20.58
#